data_02292af1938940f1f482b842f3b02956
#
_entry.id   02292af1938940f1f482b842f3b02956
#
_cell.length_a   1.000
_cell.length_b   1.000
_cell.length_c   1.000
_cell.angle_alpha   90.00
_cell.angle_beta   90.00
_cell.angle_gamma   90.00
#
_symmetry.space_group_name_H-M   'P 1'
#
loop_
_entity.id
_entity.type
_entity.pdbx_description
1 polymer ?
#
loop_
_entity_poly.entity_id
_entity_poly.type
_entity_poly.pdbx_seq_one_letter_code
_entity_poly.pdbx_strand_id
1 'polypeptide(L)' 'MVDTKAVRAVEGIVQEALPSAMFRVKLPDNTLALGHLSGKMKMYHIKITLGDRVLIEFTPYDKERGRITRRL' A
#
# COMPACT_ATOMS: atom_id res chain seq x y z
N MET A 1 -12.37 2.10 19.08
CA MET A 1 -11.91 0.77 18.66
C MET A 1 -12.01 0.64 17.15
N VAL A 2 -10.96 0.18 16.52
CA VAL A 2 -10.97 0.04 15.06
C VAL A 2 -11.77 -1.21 14.68
N ASP A 3 -12.78 -1.01 13.84
CA ASP A 3 -13.53 -2.12 13.29
C ASP A 3 -12.70 -2.70 12.15
N THR A 4 -12.24 -3.94 12.32
CA THR A 4 -11.41 -4.60 11.31
C THR A 4 -12.14 -4.79 9.99
N LYS A 5 -13.47 -4.81 10.01
CA LYS A 5 -14.27 -4.89 8.78
C LYS A 5 -14.21 -3.61 7.96
N ALA A 6 -13.81 -2.50 8.57
CA ALA A 6 -13.69 -1.22 7.87
C ALA A 6 -12.37 -1.10 7.10
N VAL A 7 -11.42 -1.99 7.36
CA VAL A 7 -10.13 -2.00 6.67
C VAL A 7 -10.24 -2.91 5.46
N ARG A 8 -9.93 -2.37 4.28
CA ARG A 8 -9.97 -3.12 3.04
C ARG A 8 -8.57 -3.34 2.52
N ALA A 9 -8.18 -4.59 2.36
CA ALA A 9 -6.88 -4.96 1.81
C ALA A 9 -7.03 -5.32 0.33
N VAL A 10 -6.20 -4.71 -0.50
CA VAL A 10 -6.25 -4.88 -1.95
C VAL A 10 -4.85 -5.16 -2.46
N GLU A 11 -4.73 -6.10 -3.41
CA GLU A 11 -3.48 -6.29 -4.13
C GLU A 11 -3.29 -5.18 -5.15
N GLY A 12 -2.06 -4.69 -5.25
CA GLY A 12 -1.72 -3.71 -6.26
C GLY A 12 -0.31 -3.93 -6.77
N ILE A 13 0.03 -3.23 -7.84
CA ILE A 13 1.34 -3.32 -8.46
C ILE A 13 2.02 -1.96 -8.35
N VAL A 14 3.24 -1.96 -7.85
CA VAL A 14 4.00 -0.72 -7.66
C VAL A 14 4.38 -0.14 -9.02
N GLN A 15 3.93 1.08 -9.29
CA GLN A 15 4.17 1.77 -10.55
C GLN A 15 5.30 2.77 -10.46
N GLU A 16 5.50 3.38 -9.30
CA GLU A 16 6.47 4.45 -9.15
C GLU A 16 6.90 4.57 -7.70
N ALA A 17 8.18 4.84 -7.49
CA ALA A 17 8.71 5.16 -6.18
C ALA A 17 8.71 6.66 -5.99
N LEU A 18 8.14 7.13 -4.90
CA LEU A 18 8.01 8.55 -4.59
C LEU A 18 8.87 8.88 -3.37
N PRO A 19 9.15 10.17 -3.11
CA PRO A 19 9.90 10.55 -1.92
C PRO A 19 9.18 10.13 -0.63
N SER A 20 9.94 10.06 0.45
CA SER A 20 9.43 9.77 1.80
C SER A 20 8.83 8.37 1.94
N ALA A 21 9.45 7.39 1.28
CA ALA A 21 9.03 5.99 1.34
C ALA A 21 7.57 5.80 0.91
N MET A 22 7.13 6.60 -0.05
CA MET A 22 5.81 6.50 -0.65
C MET A 22 5.91 5.82 -2.01
N PHE A 23 4.82 5.17 -2.41
CA PHE A 23 4.77 4.47 -3.68
C PHE A 23 3.43 4.73 -4.36
N ARG A 24 3.47 4.84 -5.68
CA ARG A 24 2.25 4.86 -6.46
C ARG A 24 1.93 3.43 -6.86
N VAL A 25 0.75 2.96 -6.46
CA VAL A 25 0.34 1.57 -6.62
C VAL A 25 -0.88 1.53 -7.52
N LYS A 26 -0.81 0.70 -8.56
CA LYS A 26 -1.93 0.49 -9.47
C LYS A 26 -2.82 -0.61 -8.92
N LEU A 27 -4.09 -0.30 -8.74
CA LEU A 27 -5.09 -1.22 -8.21
C LEU A 27 -5.73 -2.04 -9.35
N PRO A 28 -6.45 -3.12 -9.02
CA PRO A 28 -7.06 -3.97 -10.06
C PRO A 28 -8.05 -3.25 -10.98
N ASP A 29 -8.66 -2.17 -10.49
CA ASP A 29 -9.58 -1.36 -11.31
C ASP A 29 -8.87 -0.30 -12.15
N ASN A 30 -7.53 -0.38 -12.24
CA ASN A 30 -6.67 0.55 -12.97
C ASN A 30 -6.56 1.94 -12.36
N THR A 31 -7.09 2.16 -11.17
CA THR A 31 -6.86 3.41 -10.45
C THR A 31 -5.50 3.38 -9.76
N LEU A 32 -4.96 4.56 -9.49
CA LEU A 32 -3.69 4.70 -8.79
C LEU A 32 -3.95 5.16 -7.36
N ALA A 33 -3.22 4.56 -6.43
CA ALA A 33 -3.30 4.92 -5.02
C ALA A 33 -1.90 5.24 -4.51
N LEU A 34 -1.84 6.09 -3.49
CA LEU A 34 -0.58 6.35 -2.80
C LEU A 34 -0.44 5.35 -1.66
N GLY A 35 0.68 4.63 -1.63
CA GLY A 35 0.97 3.70 -0.56
C GLY A 35 2.18 4.12 0.23
N HIS A 36 2.09 4.02 1.56
CA HIS A 36 3.25 4.22 2.42
C HIS A 36 3.57 2.89 3.11
N LEU A 37 4.81 2.69 3.46
CA LEU A 37 5.22 1.45 4.12
C LEU A 37 4.68 1.42 5.53
N SER A 38 4.20 0.24 5.96
CA SER A 38 3.82 0.03 7.35
C SER A 38 5.07 0.10 8.24
N GLY A 39 4.85 0.30 9.55
CA GLY A 39 5.96 0.31 10.50
C GLY A 39 6.74 -0.99 10.48
N LYS A 40 6.05 -2.12 10.32
CA LYS A 40 6.69 -3.42 10.24
C LYS A 40 7.64 -3.52 9.05
N MET A 41 7.20 -3.06 7.89
CA MET A 41 8.02 -3.12 6.68
C MET A 41 9.24 -2.24 6.80
N LYS A 42 9.11 -1.08 7.42
CA LYS A 42 10.24 -0.20 7.70
C LYS A 42 11.21 -0.86 8.67
N MET A 43 10.67 -1.48 9.71
CA MET A 43 11.48 -2.13 10.75
C MET A 43 12.32 -3.27 10.18
N TYR A 44 11.76 -4.06 9.29
CA TYR A 44 12.44 -5.21 8.70
C TYR A 44 13.17 -4.88 7.40
N HIS A 45 13.22 -3.60 7.03
CA HIS A 45 13.92 -3.14 5.83
C HIS A 45 13.48 -3.88 4.56
N ILE A 46 12.20 -4.12 4.44
CA ILE A 46 11.67 -4.81 3.26
C ILE A 46 11.69 -3.85 2.09
N LYS A 47 12.43 -4.22 1.05
CA LYS A 47 12.53 -3.41 -0.16
C LYS A 47 11.33 -3.62 -1.07
N ILE A 48 10.81 -2.51 -1.56
CA ILE A 48 9.75 -2.50 -2.57
C ILE A 48 10.33 -1.89 -3.84
N THR A 49 10.15 -2.58 -4.97
CA THR A 49 10.64 -2.10 -6.26
C THR A 49 9.50 -2.01 -7.26
N LEU A 50 9.77 -1.33 -8.37
CA LEU A 50 8.78 -1.19 -9.44
C LEU A 50 8.38 -2.57 -9.96
N GLY A 51 7.09 -2.76 -10.18
CA GLY A 51 6.57 -4.02 -10.66
C GLY A 51 6.23 -5.03 -9.56
N ASP A 52 6.64 -4.77 -8.32
CA ASP A 52 6.31 -5.68 -7.23
C ASP A 52 4.82 -5.68 -6.93
N ARG A 53 4.31 -6.85 -6.60
CA ARG A 53 2.95 -6.95 -6.07
C ARG A 53 2.98 -6.73 -4.57
N VAL A 54 2.07 -5.90 -4.10
CA VAL A 54 1.98 -5.56 -2.67
C VAL A 54 0.54 -5.63 -2.23
N LEU A 55 0.38 -5.85 -0.93
CA LEU A 55 -0.93 -5.74 -0.29
C LEU A 55 -1.01 -4.37 0.35
N ILE A 56 -2.04 -3.61 -0.05
CA ILE A 56 -2.24 -2.27 0.46
C ILE A 56 -3.58 -2.21 1.18
N GLU A 57 -3.58 -1.63 2.38
CA GLU A 57 -4.78 -1.52 3.21
C GLU A 57 -5.30 -0.09 3.20
N PHE A 58 -6.60 0.02 3.00
CA PHE A 58 -7.31 1.30 3.02
C PHE A 58 -8.28 1.34 4.18
N THR A 59 -8.49 2.53 4.73
CA THR A 59 -9.56 2.76 5.69
C THR A 59 -10.76 3.34 4.94
N PRO A 60 -11.97 3.30 5.53
CA PRO A 60 -13.14 3.91 4.90
C PRO A 60 -13.04 5.43 4.79
N TYR A 61 -12.09 6.02 5.50
CA TYR A 61 -11.92 7.47 5.52
C TYR A 61 -11.00 7.99 4.43
N ASP A 62 -10.19 7.11 3.83
CA ASP A 62 -9.25 7.51 2.80
C ASP A 62 -9.14 6.40 1.76
N LYS A 63 -9.66 6.68 0.57
CA LYS A 63 -9.63 5.70 -0.53
C LYS A 63 -8.48 5.93 -1.49
N GLU A 64 -7.76 7.02 -1.32
CA GLU A 64 -6.65 7.39 -2.22
C GLU A 64 -5.29 7.02 -1.64
N ARG A 65 -5.18 6.96 -0.32
CA ARG A 65 -3.93 6.62 0.35
C ARG A 65 -4.14 5.40 1.20
N GLY A 66 -3.18 4.50 1.15
CA GLY A 66 -3.25 3.28 1.93
C GLY A 66 -1.89 2.94 2.52
N ARG A 67 -1.87 1.89 3.29
CA ARG A 67 -0.66 1.40 3.94
C ARG A 67 -0.26 0.08 3.31
N ILE A 68 0.97 0.01 2.80
CA ILE A 68 1.51 -1.23 2.27
C ILE A 68 1.94 -2.09 3.44
N THR A 69 1.33 -3.26 3.59
CA THR A 69 1.54 -4.13 4.73
C THR A 69 2.31 -5.39 4.39
N ARG A 70 2.40 -5.72 3.11
CA ARG A 70 3.06 -6.95 2.68
C ARG A 70 3.52 -6.84 1.24
N ARG A 71 4.67 -7.42 0.96
CA ARG A 71 5.13 -7.66 -0.41
C ARG A 71 4.77 -9.11 -0.76
N LEU A 72 4.08 -9.28 -1.86
CA LEU A 72 3.59 -10.60 -2.27
C LEU A 72 4.58 -11.32 -3.18
#